data_722626b5ed62ebad1b69c41d8519ad09
#
_entry.id   722626b5ed62ebad1b69c41d8519ad09
#
_cell.length_a   1.000
_cell.length_b   1.000
_cell.length_c   1.000
_cell.angle_alpha   90.00
_cell.angle_beta   90.00
_cell.angle_gamma   90.00
#
_symmetry.space_group_name_H-M   'P 1'
#
loop_
_entity.id
_entity.type
_entity.pdbx_description
1 polymer ?
#
loop_
_entity_poly.entity_id
_entity_poly.type
_entity_poly.pdbx_seq_one_letter_code
_entity_poly.pdbx_strand_id
1 'polypeptide(L)'
;MLFRSPGTGVAPLRALLQERELAFASRSPPPEALLVFGCRFRERDFLYREDWERMERAGLLPGGAVVAFSRDQDRKVYVQDRLREEGARVWRLLEEGAHVYVCGSANKMPGAVRDALADVATEHGGLGEEGGAAYVRGLSLKRRYHLECWS
;
A
#
# COMPACT_ATOMS: atom_id res chain seq x y z
N MET A 1 2.62 -0.45 -8.50
CA MET A 1 3.10 0.42 -7.42
C MET A 1 2.29 0.16 -6.18
N LEU A 2 2.90 0.08 -5.02
CA LEU A 2 2.22 -0.20 -3.75
C LEU A 2 2.37 1.00 -2.82
N PHE A 3 1.26 1.54 -2.34
CA PHE A 3 1.22 2.72 -1.48
C PHE A 3 0.55 2.40 -0.15
N ARG A 4 1.08 2.97 0.93
CA ARG A 4 0.51 2.75 2.25
C ARG A 4 0.63 3.94 3.18
N SER A 5 -0.47 4.27 3.88
CA SER A 5 -0.47 5.33 4.89
C SER A 5 -1.57 5.19 5.95
N PRO A 6 -1.35 5.54 7.22
CA PRO A 6 -2.39 5.88 8.16
C PRO A 6 -2.66 7.40 8.17
N GLY A 7 -3.94 7.77 8.22
CA GLY A 7 -4.38 9.15 8.41
C GLY A 7 -3.80 10.14 7.40
N THR A 8 -3.27 11.28 7.87
CA THR A 8 -2.72 12.35 7.05
C THR A 8 -1.51 11.95 6.19
N GLY A 9 -0.85 10.85 6.51
CA GLY A 9 0.23 10.29 5.69
C GLY A 9 -0.20 9.88 4.28
N VAL A 10 -1.50 9.86 3.97
CA VAL A 10 -2.00 9.60 2.62
C VAL A 10 -1.73 10.73 1.64
N ALA A 11 -1.50 11.97 2.10
CA ALA A 11 -1.33 13.13 1.24
C ALA A 11 -0.10 13.01 0.28
N PRO A 12 1.11 12.62 0.72
CA PRO A 12 2.21 12.35 -0.18
C PRO A 12 1.91 11.25 -1.19
N LEU A 13 1.22 10.19 -0.79
CA LEU A 13 0.84 9.09 -1.68
C LEU A 13 -0.19 9.53 -2.72
N ARG A 14 -1.11 10.43 -2.34
CA ARG A 14 -2.03 11.07 -3.28
C ARG A 14 -1.27 11.83 -4.36
N ALA A 15 -0.29 12.64 -3.99
CA ALA A 15 0.52 13.40 -4.95
C ALA A 15 1.25 12.48 -5.93
N LEU A 16 1.88 11.41 -5.46
CA LEU A 16 2.53 10.40 -6.31
C LEU A 16 1.55 9.70 -7.26
N LEU A 17 0.34 9.39 -6.78
CA LEU A 17 -0.69 8.79 -7.63
C LEU A 17 -1.22 9.75 -8.68
N GLN A 18 -1.39 11.04 -8.35
CA GLN A 18 -1.78 12.08 -9.32
C GLN A 18 -0.71 12.30 -10.39
N GLU A 19 0.57 12.36 -10.00
CA GLU A 19 1.68 12.41 -10.96
C GLU A 19 1.66 11.20 -11.89
N ARG A 20 1.45 10.01 -11.35
CA ARG A 20 1.35 8.78 -12.11
C ARG A 20 0.15 8.79 -13.06
N GLU A 21 -1.00 9.26 -12.62
CA GLU A 21 -2.18 9.44 -13.47
C GLU A 21 -1.89 10.30 -14.68
N LEU A 22 -1.20 11.43 -14.49
CA LEU A 22 -0.79 12.32 -15.57
C LEU A 22 0.26 11.66 -16.48
N ALA A 23 1.28 11.02 -15.92
CA ALA A 23 2.36 10.38 -16.68
C ALA A 23 1.86 9.24 -17.60
N PHE A 24 0.76 8.59 -17.22
CA PHE A 24 0.20 7.48 -18.00
C PHE A 24 -1.18 7.79 -18.59
N ALA A 25 -1.56 9.07 -18.71
CA ALA A 25 -2.86 9.50 -19.23
C ALA A 25 -3.17 8.99 -20.66
N SER A 26 -2.13 8.79 -21.48
CA SER A 26 -2.25 8.24 -22.82
C SER A 26 -2.22 6.71 -22.91
N ARG A 27 -2.02 6.02 -21.79
CA ARG A 27 -1.89 4.56 -21.72
C ARG A 27 -3.15 3.92 -21.16
N SER A 28 -3.69 2.93 -21.90
CA SER A 28 -4.91 2.21 -21.50
C SER A 28 -4.66 0.69 -21.60
N PRO A 29 -4.73 -0.06 -20.50
CA PRO A 29 -4.80 0.44 -19.13
C PRO A 29 -3.47 1.05 -18.64
N PRO A 30 -3.51 1.98 -17.67
CA PRO A 30 -2.29 2.45 -17.01
C PRO A 30 -1.67 1.32 -16.17
N PRO A 31 -0.36 1.39 -15.86
CA PRO A 31 0.25 0.41 -14.96
C PRO A 31 -0.42 0.43 -13.58
N GLU A 32 -0.86 -0.73 -13.12
CA GLU A 32 -1.61 -0.88 -11.87
C GLU A 32 -0.89 -0.29 -10.66
N ALA A 33 -1.65 0.37 -9.80
CA ALA A 33 -1.25 0.75 -8.45
C ALA A 33 -2.19 0.11 -7.42
N LEU A 34 -1.68 -0.14 -6.22
CA LEU A 34 -2.45 -0.57 -5.08
C LEU A 34 -2.24 0.44 -3.94
N LEU A 35 -3.32 1.06 -3.50
CA LEU A 35 -3.32 1.96 -2.35
C LEU A 35 -3.94 1.24 -1.14
N VAL A 36 -3.16 1.09 -0.07
CA VAL A 36 -3.67 0.63 1.22
C VAL A 36 -3.66 1.80 2.19
N PHE A 37 -4.85 2.22 2.64
CA PHE A 37 -5.04 3.39 3.47
C PHE A 37 -5.66 3.04 4.81
N GLY A 38 -5.12 3.56 5.92
CA GLY A 38 -5.65 3.36 7.26
C GLY A 38 -6.21 4.65 7.85
N CYS A 39 -7.43 4.59 8.37
CA CYS A 39 -8.05 5.67 9.13
C CYS A 39 -8.90 5.12 10.27
N ARG A 40 -9.48 6.02 11.09
CA ARG A 40 -10.28 5.58 12.25
C ARG A 40 -11.69 5.22 11.83
N PHE A 41 -12.37 6.15 11.15
CA PHE A 41 -13.78 6.05 10.79
C PHE A 41 -14.00 6.36 9.31
N ARG A 42 -14.85 5.57 8.65
CA ARG A 42 -15.22 5.74 7.23
C ARG A 42 -15.81 7.12 6.95
N GLU A 43 -16.76 7.53 7.76
CA GLU A 43 -17.54 8.75 7.50
C GLU A 43 -16.82 10.05 7.86
N ARG A 44 -15.73 9.98 8.63
CA ARG A 44 -15.03 11.17 9.13
C ARG A 44 -13.60 11.31 8.64
N ASP A 45 -12.92 10.20 8.46
CA ASP A 45 -11.46 10.19 8.30
C ASP A 45 -11.01 9.60 6.95
N PHE A 46 -11.94 9.17 6.08
CA PHE A 46 -11.61 8.65 4.76
C PHE A 46 -11.35 9.79 3.79
N LEU A 47 -10.13 10.32 3.86
CA LEU A 47 -9.69 11.47 3.07
C LEU A 47 -9.61 11.15 1.58
N TYR A 48 -9.94 12.16 0.74
CA TYR A 48 -9.80 12.12 -0.72
C TYR A 48 -10.58 11.00 -1.41
N ARG A 49 -11.72 10.61 -0.88
CA ARG A 49 -12.56 9.53 -1.41
C ARG A 49 -12.85 9.68 -2.90
N GLU A 50 -13.22 10.88 -3.34
CA GLU A 50 -13.53 11.18 -4.75
C GLU A 50 -12.32 10.97 -5.67
N ASP A 51 -11.11 11.27 -5.22
CA ASP A 51 -9.89 11.02 -5.99
C ASP A 51 -9.66 9.52 -6.17
N TRP A 52 -9.88 8.71 -5.13
CA TRP A 52 -9.72 7.26 -5.23
C TRP A 52 -10.74 6.63 -6.15
N GLU A 53 -11.99 7.07 -6.08
CA GLU A 53 -13.06 6.63 -6.99
C GLU A 53 -12.79 7.03 -8.44
N ARG A 54 -12.23 8.23 -8.67
CA ARG A 54 -11.81 8.69 -9.99
C ARG A 54 -10.68 7.85 -10.56
N MET A 55 -9.64 7.58 -9.75
CA MET A 55 -8.49 6.75 -10.12
C MET A 55 -8.87 5.28 -10.36
N GLU A 56 -9.87 4.79 -9.64
CA GLU A 56 -10.45 3.47 -9.89
C GLU A 56 -11.10 3.41 -11.26
N ARG A 57 -11.98 4.38 -11.57
CA ARG A 57 -12.63 4.48 -12.90
C ARG A 57 -11.63 4.63 -14.04
N ALA A 58 -10.50 5.30 -13.79
CA ALA A 58 -9.41 5.44 -14.75
C ALA A 58 -8.52 4.17 -14.88
N GLY A 59 -8.77 3.12 -14.08
CA GLY A 59 -8.02 1.87 -14.11
C GLY A 59 -6.64 1.94 -13.45
N LEU A 60 -6.30 3.06 -12.79
CA LEU A 60 -5.04 3.19 -12.05
C LEU A 60 -5.06 2.43 -10.73
N LEU A 61 -6.22 2.42 -10.05
CA LEU A 61 -6.46 1.69 -8.80
C LEU A 61 -7.57 0.65 -9.01
N PRO A 62 -7.32 -0.47 -9.67
CA PRO A 62 -8.33 -1.51 -9.87
C PRO A 62 -8.88 -2.01 -8.53
N GLY A 63 -10.22 -1.97 -8.35
CA GLY A 63 -10.88 -2.31 -7.09
C GLY A 63 -10.81 -1.21 -6.01
N GLY A 64 -10.35 0.01 -6.39
CA GLY A 64 -10.32 1.17 -5.53
C GLY A 64 -9.21 1.16 -4.47
N ALA A 65 -9.31 2.07 -3.49
CA ALA A 65 -8.43 2.09 -2.34
C ALA A 65 -8.82 0.99 -1.34
N VAL A 66 -7.87 0.18 -0.93
CA VAL A 66 -8.04 -0.83 0.14
C VAL A 66 -7.93 -0.12 1.50
N VAL A 67 -9.03 -0.03 2.23
CA VAL A 67 -9.08 0.79 3.44
C VAL A 67 -9.21 -0.05 4.71
N ALA A 68 -8.38 0.29 5.70
CA ALA A 68 -8.47 -0.24 7.05
C ALA A 68 -9.12 0.81 7.96
N PHE A 69 -10.36 0.55 8.39
CA PHE A 69 -11.06 1.39 9.37
C PHE A 69 -10.84 0.80 10.76
N SER A 70 -10.02 1.46 11.59
CA SER A 70 -9.58 0.86 12.85
C SER A 70 -10.60 0.96 13.99
N ARG A 71 -11.70 1.71 13.82
CA ARG A 71 -12.72 1.96 14.86
C ARG A 71 -14.16 1.84 14.37
N ASP A 72 -14.40 1.33 13.17
CA ASP A 72 -15.76 1.11 12.64
C ASP A 72 -16.35 -0.23 13.08
N GLN A 73 -15.54 -1.09 13.67
CA GLN A 73 -15.93 -2.42 14.16
C GLN A 73 -15.21 -2.72 15.49
N ASP A 74 -15.68 -3.69 16.25
CA ASP A 74 -15.13 -4.09 17.56
C ASP A 74 -13.66 -4.54 17.44
N ARG A 75 -13.33 -5.35 16.42
CA ARG A 75 -11.96 -5.76 16.13
C ARG A 75 -11.25 -4.65 15.36
N LYS A 76 -10.12 -4.18 15.91
CA LYS A 76 -9.27 -3.22 15.19
C LYS A 76 -8.66 -3.84 13.96
N VAL A 77 -8.87 -3.20 12.81
CA VAL A 77 -8.27 -3.57 11.53
C VAL A 77 -7.27 -2.49 11.13
N TYR A 78 -6.06 -2.90 10.83
CA TYR A 78 -4.98 -2.01 10.45
C TYR A 78 -4.52 -2.32 9.02
N VAL A 79 -3.72 -1.44 8.47
CA VAL A 79 -3.22 -1.55 7.10
C VAL A 79 -2.34 -2.78 6.85
N GLN A 80 -1.61 -3.28 7.85
CA GLN A 80 -0.88 -4.55 7.74
C GLN A 80 -1.81 -5.76 7.59
N ASP A 81 -3.01 -5.71 8.18
CA ASP A 81 -4.01 -6.77 8.03
C ASP A 81 -4.53 -6.77 6.59
N ARG A 82 -4.84 -5.59 6.05
CA ARG A 82 -5.24 -5.43 4.64
C ARG A 82 -4.15 -5.85 3.66
N LEU A 83 -2.88 -5.60 3.96
CA LEU A 83 -1.78 -6.09 3.13
C LEU A 83 -1.73 -7.61 3.04
N ARG A 84 -1.99 -8.30 4.16
CA ARG A 84 -2.05 -9.77 4.18
C ARG A 84 -3.27 -10.28 3.42
N GLU A 85 -4.43 -9.66 3.61
CA GLU A 85 -5.66 -10.00 2.88
C GLU A 85 -5.48 -9.87 1.36
N GLU A 86 -4.76 -8.84 0.90
CA GLU A 86 -4.41 -8.61 -0.51
C GLU A 86 -3.11 -9.36 -0.93
N GLY A 87 -2.65 -10.31 -0.14
CA GLY A 87 -1.33 -10.91 -0.24
C GLY A 87 -0.96 -11.41 -1.64
N ALA A 88 -1.84 -12.15 -2.30
CA ALA A 88 -1.60 -12.64 -3.66
C ALA A 88 -1.40 -11.50 -4.67
N ARG A 89 -2.21 -10.44 -4.57
CA ARG A 89 -2.10 -9.24 -5.41
C ARG A 89 -0.81 -8.47 -5.11
N VAL A 90 -0.49 -8.29 -3.83
CA VAL A 90 0.75 -7.64 -3.39
C VAL A 90 1.95 -8.39 -3.93
N TRP A 91 1.98 -9.72 -3.80
CA TRP A 91 3.07 -10.56 -4.30
C TRP A 91 3.23 -10.42 -5.81
N ARG A 92 2.16 -10.55 -6.58
CA ARG A 92 2.19 -10.36 -8.03
C ARG A 92 2.79 -9.02 -8.43
N LEU A 93 2.34 -7.93 -7.81
CA LEU A 93 2.86 -6.59 -8.09
C LEU A 93 4.36 -6.48 -7.76
N LEU A 94 4.81 -7.07 -6.66
CA LEU A 94 6.22 -7.09 -6.29
C LEU A 94 7.08 -7.85 -7.30
N GLU A 95 6.61 -8.98 -7.80
CA GLU A 95 7.30 -9.76 -8.85
C GLU A 95 7.34 -9.02 -10.19
N GLU A 96 6.30 -8.25 -10.51
CA GLU A 96 6.24 -7.35 -11.67
C GLU A 96 7.12 -6.09 -11.52
N GLY A 97 7.89 -5.98 -10.44
CA GLY A 97 8.82 -4.89 -10.24
C GLY A 97 8.24 -3.66 -9.52
N ALA A 98 7.10 -3.77 -8.83
CA ALA A 98 6.50 -2.66 -8.12
C ALA A 98 7.43 -2.06 -7.06
N HIS A 99 7.36 -0.74 -6.90
CA HIS A 99 7.95 -0.01 -5.78
C HIS A 99 6.94 0.10 -4.64
N VAL A 100 7.43 0.06 -3.42
CA VAL A 100 6.67 0.21 -2.18
C VAL A 100 6.94 1.58 -1.58
N TYR A 101 5.89 2.33 -1.29
CA TYR A 101 5.96 3.62 -0.60
C TYR A 101 5.19 3.54 0.70
N VAL A 102 5.84 3.87 1.81
CA VAL A 102 5.25 3.83 3.15
C VAL A 102 5.34 5.23 3.75
N CYS A 103 4.19 5.84 4.00
CA CYS A 103 4.12 7.20 4.55
C CYS A 103 3.31 7.22 5.85
N GLY A 104 3.77 7.97 6.85
CA GLY A 104 3.04 8.18 8.08
C GLY A 104 3.89 8.11 9.35
N SER A 105 3.29 7.73 10.48
CA SER A 105 3.96 7.72 11.78
C SER A 105 5.17 6.78 11.81
N ALA A 106 6.28 7.27 12.32
CA ALA A 106 7.54 6.53 12.50
C ALA A 106 7.51 5.47 13.62
N ASN A 107 6.44 5.43 14.43
CA ASN A 107 6.34 4.51 15.57
C ASN A 107 6.34 3.03 15.13
N LYS A 108 5.32 2.27 15.52
CA LYS A 108 5.23 0.81 15.23
C LYS A 108 4.88 0.47 13.77
N MET A 109 4.41 1.44 13.00
CA MET A 109 3.84 1.23 11.68
C MET A 109 4.86 0.70 10.65
N PRO A 110 6.06 1.28 10.48
CA PRO A 110 7.01 0.79 9.47
C PRO A 110 7.45 -0.66 9.71
N GLY A 111 7.61 -1.06 10.97
CA GLY A 111 7.91 -2.44 11.34
C GLY A 111 6.79 -3.39 10.96
N ALA A 112 5.55 -3.07 11.36
CA ALA A 112 4.37 -3.89 11.04
C ALA A 112 4.11 -4.05 9.54
N VAL A 113 4.47 -3.05 8.73
CA VAL A 113 4.42 -3.17 7.25
C VAL A 113 5.46 -4.13 6.73
N ARG A 114 6.70 -3.98 7.23
CA ARG A 114 7.81 -4.84 6.82
C ARG A 114 7.50 -6.29 7.11
N ASP A 115 6.96 -6.56 8.30
CA ASP A 115 6.55 -7.90 8.72
C ASP A 115 5.44 -8.43 7.83
N ALA A 116 4.39 -7.63 7.54
CA ALA A 116 3.31 -8.06 6.65
C ALA A 116 3.79 -8.35 5.22
N LEU A 117 4.74 -7.58 4.69
CA LEU A 117 5.33 -7.87 3.37
C LEU A 117 6.21 -9.13 3.39
N ALA A 118 6.90 -9.40 4.52
CA ALA A 118 7.65 -10.63 4.69
C ALA A 118 6.71 -11.85 4.77
N ASP A 119 5.58 -11.74 5.50
CA ASP A 119 4.54 -12.77 5.53
C ASP A 119 3.97 -13.04 4.14
N VAL A 120 3.68 -12.00 3.36
CA VAL A 120 3.22 -12.13 1.96
C VAL A 120 4.26 -12.85 1.10
N ALA A 121 5.54 -12.51 1.21
CA ALA A 121 6.59 -13.17 0.44
C ALA A 121 6.79 -14.63 0.89
N THR A 122 6.60 -14.92 2.17
CA THR A 122 6.64 -16.27 2.72
C THR A 122 5.50 -17.13 2.19
N GLU A 123 4.27 -16.61 2.26
CA GLU A 123 3.04 -17.37 1.94
C GLU A 123 2.84 -17.48 0.42
N HIS A 124 2.90 -16.36 -0.30
CA HIS A 124 2.59 -16.32 -1.74
C HIS A 124 3.83 -16.51 -2.63
N GLY A 125 5.02 -16.21 -2.12
CA GLY A 125 6.28 -16.43 -2.81
C GLY A 125 6.91 -17.78 -2.54
N GLY A 126 6.42 -18.53 -1.56
CA GLY A 126 6.97 -19.83 -1.17
C GLY A 126 8.41 -19.76 -0.63
N LEU A 127 8.84 -18.58 -0.10
CA LEU A 127 10.25 -18.34 0.26
C LEU A 127 10.63 -18.81 1.66
N GLY A 128 9.67 -19.27 2.48
CA GLY A 128 9.88 -19.50 3.90
C GLY A 128 10.13 -18.20 4.69
N GLU A 129 10.16 -18.30 6.03
CA GLU A 129 10.25 -17.10 6.90
C GLU A 129 11.55 -16.30 6.67
N GLU A 130 12.70 -16.98 6.64
CA GLU A 130 13.99 -16.32 6.40
C GLU A 130 14.07 -15.68 5.01
N GLY A 131 13.54 -16.37 4.00
CA GLY A 131 13.48 -15.90 2.63
C GLY A 131 12.55 -14.70 2.47
N GLY A 132 11.39 -14.69 3.12
CA GLY A 132 10.47 -13.57 3.13
C GLY A 132 11.10 -12.31 3.71
N ALA A 133 11.76 -12.41 4.87
CA ALA A 133 12.48 -11.30 5.47
C ALA A 133 13.66 -10.83 4.59
N ALA A 134 14.41 -11.75 3.98
CA ALA A 134 15.50 -11.43 3.05
C ALA A 134 14.98 -10.72 1.79
N TYR A 135 13.83 -11.13 1.25
CA TYR A 135 13.19 -10.49 0.10
C TYR A 135 12.89 -9.02 0.38
N VAL A 136 12.26 -8.72 1.52
CA VAL A 136 11.91 -7.34 1.89
C VAL A 136 13.16 -6.47 2.11
N ARG A 137 14.23 -7.03 2.73
CA ARG A 137 15.54 -6.33 2.79
C ARG A 137 16.10 -6.06 1.39
N GLY A 138 15.95 -7.01 0.48
CA GLY A 138 16.36 -6.89 -0.92
C GLY A 138 15.62 -5.76 -1.66
N LEU A 139 14.35 -5.49 -1.36
CA LEU A 139 13.61 -4.36 -1.93
C LEU A 139 14.29 -3.01 -1.57
N SER A 140 14.75 -2.85 -0.33
CA SER A 140 15.47 -1.65 0.12
C SER A 140 16.81 -1.49 -0.61
N LEU A 141 17.57 -2.56 -0.73
CA LEU A 141 18.85 -2.56 -1.45
C LEU A 141 18.68 -2.22 -2.94
N LYS A 142 17.60 -2.69 -3.54
CA LYS A 142 17.23 -2.39 -4.95
C LYS A 142 16.53 -1.04 -5.10
N ARG A 143 16.45 -0.22 -4.06
CA ARG A 143 15.74 1.07 -4.06
C ARG A 143 14.28 0.97 -4.50
N ARG A 144 13.61 -0.12 -4.10
CA ARG A 144 12.19 -0.37 -4.36
C ARG A 144 11.32 -0.25 -3.10
N TYR A 145 11.90 0.10 -1.96
CA TYR A 145 11.20 0.31 -0.69
C TYR A 145 11.54 1.69 -0.15
N HIS A 146 10.54 2.56 -0.08
CA HIS A 146 10.67 3.96 0.27
C HIS A 146 9.87 4.27 1.53
N LEU A 147 10.51 4.93 2.49
CA LEU A 147 9.90 5.34 3.75
C LEU A 147 9.86 6.86 3.84
N GLU A 148 8.69 7.42 4.09
CA GLU A 148 8.46 8.82 4.39
C GLU A 148 7.70 8.88 5.72
N CYS A 149 8.43 8.81 6.84
CA CYS A 149 7.86 8.67 8.17
C CYS A 149 8.30 9.80 9.08
N TRP A 150 7.37 10.28 9.92
CA TRP A 150 7.61 11.33 10.90
C TRP A 150 7.07 10.95 12.28
N SER A 151 7.68 11.55 13.32
CA SER A 151 7.30 11.39 14.74
C SER A 151 6.23 12.39 15.13
#